data_319bc5b790475ff48ba87868c8c77e44
#
_entry.id   319bc5b790475ff48ba87868c8c77e44
#
_cell.length_a   1.000
_cell.length_b   1.000
_cell.length_c   1.000
_cell.angle_alpha   90.00
_cell.angle_beta   90.00
_cell.angle_gamma   90.00
#
_symmetry.space_group_name_H-M   'P 1'
#
loop_
_entity.id
_entity.type
_entity.pdbx_description
1 polymer ?
#
loop_
_entity_poly.entity_id
_entity_poly.type
_entity_poly.pdbx_seq_one_letter_code
_entity_poly.pdbx_strand_id
1 'polypeptide(L)'
;LGKQVIAKFKLDQGKDPQSYGIGIKELWEIDPARHKAGLALHSAGWPLDENTYGGSFLYHMEDNKVVVGFVVGLDYTNPWLSPFEEFQRFKTHPNIRWYFEGDEAKGIAPGKRISYGARAITAGGLLSLPKTVFPGGALVGCDAGYLNASRIKGSHAAIKTGMMAAEAAYDALQAGRSHDELSAYPEAFENSWLHTELNKARNFKQWFKKGRTVGTLMTGVEQFLLRGHI
;
A
#
# COMPACT_ATOMS: atom_id res chain seq x y z
N LEU A 1 4.88 16.43 -1.72
CA LEU A 1 6.09 16.97 -1.06
C LEU A 1 7.26 15.98 -1.15
N GLY A 2 7.08 14.68 -0.82
CA GLY A 2 8.15 13.68 -0.84
C GLY A 2 8.91 13.60 -2.17
N LYS A 3 8.20 13.49 -3.31
CA LYS A 3 8.83 13.49 -4.65
C LYS A 3 9.70 14.72 -4.94
N GLN A 4 9.24 15.90 -4.51
CA GLN A 4 9.97 17.15 -4.71
C GLN A 4 11.27 17.18 -3.89
N VAL A 5 11.22 16.68 -2.65
CA VAL A 5 12.39 16.55 -1.78
C VAL A 5 13.37 15.53 -2.34
N ILE A 6 12.89 14.35 -2.75
CA ILE A 6 13.70 13.31 -3.36
C ILE A 6 14.45 13.86 -4.58
N ALA A 7 13.74 14.54 -5.49
CA ALA A 7 14.34 15.13 -6.68
C ALA A 7 15.35 16.25 -6.35
N LYS A 8 14.99 17.14 -5.41
CA LYS A 8 15.86 18.26 -4.99
C LYS A 8 17.19 17.79 -4.44
N PHE A 9 17.19 16.77 -3.61
CA PHE A 9 18.39 16.24 -2.95
C PHE A 9 18.95 14.99 -3.64
N LYS A 10 18.38 14.58 -4.79
CA LYS A 10 18.79 13.40 -5.56
C LYS A 10 18.87 12.13 -4.71
N LEU A 11 17.88 11.93 -3.83
CA LEU A 11 17.91 10.86 -2.83
C LEU A 11 17.67 9.46 -3.43
N ASP A 12 17.19 9.38 -4.66
CA ASP A 12 16.93 8.14 -5.42
C ASP A 12 18.10 7.67 -6.28
N GLN A 13 19.26 8.34 -6.22
CA GLN A 13 20.44 7.92 -6.98
C GLN A 13 20.89 6.51 -6.59
N GLY A 14 21.08 5.64 -7.58
CA GLY A 14 21.52 4.25 -7.39
C GLY A 14 20.45 3.33 -6.82
N LYS A 15 19.17 3.75 -6.80
CA LYS A 15 18.02 2.95 -6.40
C LYS A 15 17.19 2.54 -7.61
N ASP A 16 16.43 1.45 -7.47
CA ASP A 16 15.45 1.08 -8.48
C ASP A 16 14.36 2.17 -8.61
N PRO A 17 13.80 2.36 -9.81
CA PRO A 17 12.69 3.30 -9.99
C PRO A 17 11.51 2.97 -9.07
N GLN A 18 10.97 4.00 -8.41
CA GLN A 18 9.80 3.83 -7.56
C GLN A 18 8.58 3.46 -8.38
N SER A 19 7.81 2.49 -7.89
CA SER A 19 6.50 2.14 -8.42
C SER A 19 5.40 2.82 -7.62
N TYR A 20 4.35 3.24 -8.31
CA TYR A 20 3.20 3.89 -7.69
C TYR A 20 1.92 3.14 -8.00
N GLY A 21 0.97 3.17 -7.08
CA GLY A 21 -0.40 2.75 -7.29
C GLY A 21 -1.36 3.86 -6.91
N ILE A 22 -2.55 3.88 -7.51
CA ILE A 22 -3.67 4.68 -7.04
C ILE A 22 -4.63 3.77 -6.27
N GLY A 23 -4.90 4.11 -5.02
CA GLY A 23 -5.93 3.48 -4.21
C GLY A 23 -7.16 4.38 -4.16
N ILE A 24 -8.30 3.85 -4.58
CA ILE A 24 -9.61 4.49 -4.48
C ILE A 24 -10.42 3.71 -3.45
N LYS A 25 -11.08 4.40 -2.54
CA LYS A 25 -11.89 3.76 -1.51
C LYS A 25 -13.20 4.50 -1.27
N GLU A 26 -14.19 3.76 -0.83
CA GLU A 26 -15.50 4.26 -0.42
C GLU A 26 -15.89 3.67 0.94
N LEU A 27 -16.55 4.46 1.74
CA LEU A 27 -17.22 4.02 2.97
C LEU A 27 -18.73 3.94 2.70
N TRP A 28 -19.31 2.80 3.02
CA TRP A 28 -20.72 2.51 2.84
C TRP A 28 -21.35 2.12 4.16
N GLU A 29 -22.59 2.49 4.36
CA GLU A 29 -23.50 1.92 5.35
C GLU A 29 -24.39 0.91 4.63
N ILE A 30 -24.44 -0.32 5.12
CA ILE A 30 -25.17 -1.42 4.47
C ILE A 30 -26.22 -2.01 5.41
N ASP A 31 -27.13 -2.77 4.84
CA ASP A 31 -28.16 -3.45 5.63
C ASP A 31 -27.51 -4.42 6.64
N PRO A 32 -27.96 -4.42 7.92
CA PRO A 32 -27.46 -5.33 8.96
C PRO A 32 -27.47 -6.80 8.57
N ALA A 33 -28.48 -7.24 7.77
CA ALA A 33 -28.58 -8.63 7.30
C ALA A 33 -27.42 -9.05 6.38
N ARG A 34 -26.70 -8.09 5.80
CA ARG A 34 -25.54 -8.31 4.94
C ARG A 34 -24.21 -7.95 5.60
N HIS A 35 -24.27 -7.46 6.83
CA HIS A 35 -23.10 -7.05 7.57
C HIS A 35 -22.53 -8.21 8.42
N LYS A 36 -21.20 -8.31 8.47
CA LYS A 36 -20.49 -9.26 9.32
C LYS A 36 -19.27 -8.58 9.90
N ALA A 37 -19.41 -8.03 11.11
CA ALA A 37 -18.31 -7.31 11.78
C ALA A 37 -16.99 -8.12 11.77
N GLY A 38 -15.88 -7.47 11.45
CA GLY A 38 -14.55 -8.06 11.39
C GLY A 38 -14.27 -8.89 10.13
N LEU A 39 -15.23 -9.05 9.20
CA LEU A 39 -14.93 -9.70 7.91
C LEU A 39 -13.99 -8.81 7.09
N ALA A 40 -12.86 -9.39 6.68
CA ALA A 40 -11.90 -8.76 5.80
C ALA A 40 -11.70 -9.63 4.54
N LEU A 41 -11.99 -9.06 3.37
CA LEU A 41 -11.82 -9.69 2.07
C LEU A 41 -10.75 -8.96 1.28
N HIS A 42 -9.92 -9.73 0.59
CA HIS A 42 -8.97 -9.23 -0.40
C HIS A 42 -9.15 -10.00 -1.71
N SER A 43 -9.01 -9.33 -2.84
CA SER A 43 -9.00 -9.98 -4.14
C SER A 43 -7.92 -9.39 -5.04
N ALA A 44 -7.52 -10.17 -6.04
CA ALA A 44 -6.65 -9.75 -7.13
C ALA A 44 -7.22 -10.22 -8.46
N GLY A 45 -6.88 -9.55 -9.56
CA GLY A 45 -7.34 -9.88 -10.90
C GLY A 45 -8.55 -9.08 -11.31
N TRP A 46 -9.62 -9.74 -11.75
CA TRP A 46 -10.79 -9.08 -12.31
C TRP A 46 -11.22 -7.85 -11.47
N PRO A 47 -11.55 -6.71 -12.12
CA PRO A 47 -11.65 -6.46 -13.56
C PRO A 47 -10.34 -6.19 -14.29
N LEU A 48 -9.19 -6.15 -13.59
CA LEU A 48 -7.88 -5.97 -14.20
C LEU A 48 -7.44 -7.22 -14.97
N ASP A 49 -6.70 -7.00 -16.05
CA ASP A 49 -6.07 -8.06 -16.83
C ASP A 49 -4.87 -8.70 -16.12
N GLU A 50 -4.22 -9.67 -16.78
CA GLU A 50 -3.08 -10.40 -16.24
C GLU A 50 -1.85 -9.51 -15.99
N ASN A 51 -1.67 -8.47 -16.81
CA ASN A 51 -0.48 -7.63 -16.81
C ASN A 51 -0.64 -6.35 -15.97
N THR A 52 -1.86 -6.04 -15.55
CA THR A 52 -2.13 -4.87 -14.73
C THR A 52 -2.11 -5.24 -13.25
N TYR A 53 -1.10 -4.77 -12.54
CA TYR A 53 -1.01 -4.98 -11.09
C TYR A 53 -2.10 -4.24 -10.34
N GLY A 54 -2.78 -4.93 -9.44
CA GLY A 54 -3.81 -4.33 -8.60
C GLY A 54 -4.65 -5.36 -7.86
N GLY A 55 -5.64 -4.86 -7.16
CA GLY A 55 -6.56 -5.68 -6.38
C GLY A 55 -7.47 -4.86 -5.51
N SER A 56 -8.29 -5.53 -4.73
CA SER A 56 -9.30 -4.91 -3.90
C SER A 56 -9.20 -5.32 -2.44
N PHE A 57 -9.86 -4.54 -1.61
CA PHE A 57 -10.19 -4.91 -0.25
C PHE A 57 -11.64 -4.52 0.07
N LEU A 58 -12.25 -5.26 0.98
CA LEU A 58 -13.57 -4.98 1.55
C LEU A 58 -13.53 -5.38 3.02
N TYR A 59 -13.73 -4.40 3.90
CA TYR A 59 -13.65 -4.58 5.35
C TYR A 59 -14.97 -4.18 6.00
N HIS A 60 -15.56 -5.11 6.75
CA HIS A 60 -16.71 -4.84 7.59
C HIS A 60 -16.24 -4.25 8.92
N MET A 61 -16.59 -3.00 9.12
CA MET A 61 -16.27 -2.25 10.33
C MET A 61 -17.43 -2.33 11.33
N GLU A 62 -17.39 -1.53 12.36
CA GLU A 62 -18.50 -1.36 13.30
C GLU A 62 -19.68 -0.62 12.66
N ASP A 63 -20.85 -0.64 13.31
CA ASP A 63 -22.06 0.12 12.96
C ASP A 63 -22.55 -0.11 11.52
N ASN A 64 -22.55 -1.36 11.04
CA ASN A 64 -22.97 -1.74 9.69
C ASN A 64 -22.19 -1.01 8.57
N LYS A 65 -21.00 -0.54 8.86
CA LYS A 65 -20.16 0.15 7.88
C LYS A 65 -19.23 -0.81 7.17
N VAL A 66 -19.04 -0.57 5.87
CA VAL A 66 -18.12 -1.32 5.03
C VAL A 66 -17.20 -0.34 4.29
N VAL A 67 -15.89 -0.55 4.40
CA VAL A 67 -14.94 0.12 3.54
C VAL A 67 -14.59 -0.80 2.39
N VAL A 68 -14.86 -0.36 1.17
CA VAL A 68 -14.46 -1.04 -0.06
C VAL A 68 -13.45 -0.19 -0.80
N GLY A 69 -12.38 -0.80 -1.29
CA GLY A 69 -11.35 -0.10 -2.05
C GLY A 69 -10.75 -0.94 -3.15
N PHE A 70 -10.15 -0.25 -4.10
CA PHE A 70 -9.50 -0.83 -5.26
C PHE A 70 -8.19 -0.11 -5.54
N VAL A 71 -7.14 -0.85 -5.77
CA VAL A 71 -5.81 -0.33 -6.05
C VAL A 71 -5.38 -0.75 -7.44
N VAL A 72 -4.88 0.20 -8.23
CA VAL A 72 -4.33 -0.04 -9.57
C VAL A 72 -2.90 0.49 -9.61
N GLY A 73 -1.95 -0.35 -10.03
CA GLY A 73 -0.59 0.07 -10.31
C GLY A 73 -0.58 1.07 -11.46
N LEU A 74 0.15 2.18 -11.32
CA LEU A 74 0.18 3.26 -12.31
C LEU A 74 1.18 3.01 -13.46
N ASP A 75 1.72 1.80 -13.52
CA ASP A 75 2.59 1.29 -14.57
C ASP A 75 1.84 0.44 -15.63
N TYR A 76 0.51 0.53 -15.67
CA TYR A 76 -0.30 -0.14 -16.69
C TYR A 76 -0.03 0.40 -18.09
N THR A 77 -0.12 -0.50 -19.09
CA THR A 77 0.21 -0.19 -20.49
C THR A 77 -0.99 0.24 -21.33
N ASN A 78 -2.22 -0.05 -20.89
CA ASN A 78 -3.43 0.32 -21.59
C ASN A 78 -3.79 1.79 -21.34
N PRO A 79 -3.61 2.72 -22.31
CA PRO A 79 -3.88 4.15 -22.11
C PRO A 79 -5.37 4.47 -21.87
N TRP A 80 -6.26 3.54 -22.18
CA TRP A 80 -7.71 3.69 -21.97
C TRP A 80 -8.20 3.18 -20.62
N LEU A 81 -7.30 2.58 -19.82
CA LEU A 81 -7.66 2.09 -18.49
C LEU A 81 -7.91 3.28 -17.56
N SER A 82 -9.09 3.32 -16.97
CA SER A 82 -9.44 4.28 -15.92
C SER A 82 -9.52 3.55 -14.58
N PRO A 83 -8.62 3.83 -13.62
CA PRO A 83 -8.70 3.21 -12.30
C PRO A 83 -10.03 3.41 -11.59
N PHE A 84 -10.69 4.56 -11.82
CA PHE A 84 -12.03 4.81 -11.29
C PHE A 84 -13.07 3.88 -11.90
N GLU A 85 -13.09 3.74 -13.23
CA GLU A 85 -14.05 2.85 -13.92
C GLU A 85 -13.81 1.38 -13.56
N GLU A 86 -12.56 0.96 -13.43
CA GLU A 86 -12.25 -0.41 -12.97
C GLU A 86 -12.76 -0.65 -11.54
N PHE A 87 -12.69 0.35 -10.67
CA PHE A 87 -13.31 0.24 -9.33
C PHE A 87 -14.85 0.16 -9.41
N GLN A 88 -15.50 0.92 -10.31
CA GLN A 88 -16.94 0.78 -10.51
C GLN A 88 -17.29 -0.62 -11.05
N ARG A 89 -16.55 -1.13 -12.04
CA ARG A 89 -16.71 -2.50 -12.55
C ARG A 89 -16.53 -3.53 -11.45
N PHE A 90 -15.51 -3.40 -10.61
CA PHE A 90 -15.28 -4.30 -9.49
C PHE A 90 -16.53 -4.45 -8.60
N LYS A 91 -17.22 -3.36 -8.31
CA LYS A 91 -18.43 -3.38 -7.50
C LYS A 91 -19.63 -4.07 -8.17
N THR A 92 -19.60 -4.29 -9.49
CA THR A 92 -20.64 -5.03 -10.20
C THR A 92 -20.47 -6.55 -10.14
N HIS A 93 -19.34 -7.05 -9.63
CA HIS A 93 -19.15 -8.49 -9.45
C HIS A 93 -20.22 -9.07 -8.50
N PRO A 94 -20.89 -10.20 -8.83
CA PRO A 94 -22.01 -10.72 -8.06
C PRO A 94 -21.75 -10.86 -6.55
N ASN A 95 -20.55 -11.34 -6.17
CA ASN A 95 -20.18 -11.53 -4.77
C ASN A 95 -19.87 -10.21 -4.02
N ILE A 96 -19.64 -9.12 -4.75
CA ILE A 96 -19.36 -7.79 -4.18
C ILE A 96 -20.61 -6.94 -4.20
N ARG A 97 -21.32 -6.92 -5.33
CA ARG A 97 -22.56 -6.21 -5.54
C ARG A 97 -23.59 -6.57 -4.47
N TRP A 98 -23.65 -7.85 -4.09
CA TRP A 98 -24.51 -8.36 -3.05
C TRP A 98 -24.44 -7.57 -1.72
N TYR A 99 -23.33 -7.01 -1.35
CA TYR A 99 -23.22 -6.21 -0.12
C TYR A 99 -23.91 -4.85 -0.23
N PHE A 100 -24.06 -4.30 -1.42
CA PHE A 100 -24.48 -2.92 -1.67
C PHE A 100 -25.89 -2.82 -2.28
N GLU A 101 -26.39 -3.87 -2.90
CA GLU A 101 -27.74 -3.86 -3.49
C GLU A 101 -28.82 -4.12 -2.45
N GLY A 102 -29.96 -3.47 -2.64
CA GLY A 102 -31.19 -3.82 -1.93
C GLY A 102 -31.81 -5.12 -2.46
N ASP A 103 -32.75 -5.68 -1.69
CA ASP A 103 -33.57 -6.80 -2.08
C ASP A 103 -34.95 -6.59 -1.43
N GLU A 104 -35.85 -5.96 -2.17
CA GLU A 104 -37.19 -5.62 -1.67
C GLU A 104 -38.00 -6.86 -1.25
N ALA A 105 -37.82 -7.98 -1.97
CA ALA A 105 -38.48 -9.23 -1.65
C ALA A 105 -38.10 -9.81 -0.28
N LYS A 106 -36.90 -9.44 0.20
CA LYS A 106 -36.37 -9.84 1.51
C LYS A 106 -36.35 -8.72 2.53
N GLY A 107 -36.88 -7.54 2.17
CA GLY A 107 -36.82 -6.38 3.05
C GLY A 107 -35.45 -5.82 3.31
N ILE A 108 -34.47 -6.04 2.40
CA ILE A 108 -33.09 -5.57 2.53
C ILE A 108 -32.94 -4.20 1.85
N ALA A 109 -32.50 -3.22 2.62
CA ALA A 109 -32.25 -1.88 2.10
C ALA A 109 -30.99 -1.81 1.24
N PRO A 110 -30.97 -0.96 0.18
CA PRO A 110 -29.76 -0.71 -0.57
C PRO A 110 -28.71 0.03 0.29
N GLY A 111 -27.44 -0.28 0.08
CA GLY A 111 -26.35 0.39 0.75
C GLY A 111 -26.26 1.88 0.38
N LYS A 112 -25.87 2.71 1.34
CA LYS A 112 -25.66 4.14 1.18
C LYS A 112 -24.18 4.47 1.25
N ARG A 113 -23.64 5.09 0.18
CA ARG A 113 -22.26 5.60 0.21
C ARG A 113 -22.17 6.85 1.09
N ILE A 114 -21.32 6.78 2.15
CA ILE A 114 -21.14 7.86 3.12
C ILE A 114 -20.01 8.78 2.69
N SER A 115 -18.89 8.21 2.26
CA SER A 115 -17.70 8.98 1.86
C SER A 115 -16.86 8.24 0.84
N TYR A 116 -15.95 8.95 0.20
CA TYR A 116 -14.99 8.38 -0.76
C TYR A 116 -13.70 9.19 -0.75
N GLY A 117 -12.64 8.58 -1.29
CA GLY A 117 -11.35 9.25 -1.45
C GLY A 117 -10.39 8.40 -2.27
N ALA A 118 -9.34 9.05 -2.75
CA ALA A 118 -8.26 8.39 -3.46
C ALA A 118 -6.91 8.94 -3.02
N ARG A 119 -5.88 8.08 -3.05
CA ARG A 119 -4.50 8.45 -2.76
C ARG A 119 -3.54 7.61 -3.59
N ALA A 120 -2.50 8.27 -4.13
CA ALA A 120 -1.33 7.56 -4.67
C ALA A 120 -0.50 6.99 -3.51
N ILE A 121 -0.04 5.76 -3.69
CA ILE A 121 0.81 5.03 -2.75
C ILE A 121 2.08 4.56 -3.44
N THR A 122 3.17 4.45 -2.70
CA THR A 122 4.41 3.84 -3.18
C THR A 122 4.34 2.33 -3.04
N ALA A 123 4.85 1.59 -4.01
CA ALA A 123 4.78 0.14 -4.05
C ALA A 123 6.08 -0.55 -4.51
N GLY A 124 7.17 0.21 -4.69
CA GLY A 124 8.45 -0.32 -5.16
C GLY A 124 9.23 -1.16 -4.15
N GLY A 125 8.88 -1.03 -2.86
CA GLY A 125 9.54 -1.78 -1.78
C GLY A 125 10.96 -1.33 -1.48
N LEU A 126 11.74 -2.20 -0.81
CA LEU A 126 13.06 -1.89 -0.28
C LEU A 126 14.06 -1.44 -1.36
N LEU A 127 14.04 -2.06 -2.55
CA LEU A 127 14.97 -1.75 -3.64
C LEU A 127 14.79 -0.34 -4.22
N SER A 128 13.57 0.21 -4.08
CA SER A 128 13.23 1.57 -4.52
C SER A 128 13.24 2.60 -3.38
N LEU A 129 13.70 2.20 -2.18
CA LEU A 129 13.75 3.10 -1.03
C LEU A 129 14.85 4.13 -1.25
N PRO A 130 14.55 5.45 -1.28
CA PRO A 130 15.55 6.49 -1.44
C PRO A 130 16.43 6.59 -0.19
N LYS A 131 17.51 7.37 -0.25
CA LYS A 131 18.18 7.86 0.95
C LYS A 131 17.15 8.62 1.77
N THR A 132 16.95 8.24 3.03
CA THR A 132 15.83 8.71 3.83
C THR A 132 16.12 9.94 4.65
N VAL A 133 17.35 10.42 4.62
CA VAL A 133 17.82 11.62 5.34
C VAL A 133 18.48 12.60 4.39
N PHE A 134 18.35 13.87 4.71
CA PHE A 134 18.97 14.99 4.01
C PHE A 134 19.18 16.13 5.00
N PRO A 135 20.01 17.13 4.72
CA PRO A 135 20.26 18.23 5.65
C PRO A 135 18.97 18.90 6.12
N GLY A 136 18.70 18.83 7.42
CA GLY A 136 17.54 19.42 8.08
C GLY A 136 16.23 18.63 7.94
N GLY A 137 16.25 17.37 7.48
CA GLY A 137 15.03 16.59 7.37
C GLY A 137 15.18 15.08 7.15
N ALA A 138 14.06 14.37 7.27
CA ALA A 138 13.99 12.94 7.04
C ALA A 138 12.67 12.55 6.35
N LEU A 139 12.71 11.49 5.55
CA LEU A 139 11.56 10.84 4.93
C LEU A 139 11.15 9.63 5.77
N VAL A 140 9.86 9.53 6.09
CA VAL A 140 9.29 8.44 6.89
C VAL A 140 8.06 7.82 6.23
N GLY A 141 7.72 6.62 6.60
CA GLY A 141 6.48 5.95 6.20
C GLY A 141 6.32 5.77 4.70
N CYS A 142 5.08 5.87 4.24
CA CYS A 142 4.72 5.62 2.84
C CYS A 142 5.32 6.65 1.88
N ASP A 143 5.53 7.89 2.30
CA ASP A 143 6.12 8.93 1.44
C ASP A 143 7.60 8.64 1.12
N ALA A 144 8.30 7.91 1.99
CA ALA A 144 9.63 7.37 1.71
C ALA A 144 9.60 6.08 0.88
N GLY A 145 8.56 5.27 0.99
CA GLY A 145 8.45 3.99 0.30
C GLY A 145 8.49 2.75 1.21
N TYR A 146 8.30 2.92 2.51
CA TYR A 146 8.34 1.82 3.49
C TYR A 146 7.11 0.89 3.48
N LEU A 147 6.22 1.01 2.49
CA LEU A 147 5.09 0.11 2.36
C LEU A 147 5.55 -1.32 2.10
N ASN A 148 5.09 -2.28 2.89
CA ASN A 148 5.19 -3.69 2.54
C ASN A 148 4.07 -4.06 1.56
N ALA A 149 4.37 -4.02 0.25
CA ALA A 149 3.40 -4.27 -0.81
C ALA A 149 2.87 -5.72 -0.78
N SER A 150 3.69 -6.71 -0.39
CA SER A 150 3.28 -8.11 -0.33
C SER A 150 2.22 -8.38 0.74
N ARG A 151 2.21 -7.60 1.81
CA ARG A 151 1.22 -7.68 2.89
C ARG A 151 0.10 -6.66 2.76
N ILE A 152 0.21 -5.71 1.82
CA ILE A 152 -0.73 -4.58 1.66
C ILE A 152 -0.83 -3.78 2.96
N LYS A 153 0.26 -3.65 3.69
CA LYS A 153 0.31 -3.00 5.01
C LYS A 153 1.47 -2.01 5.09
N GLY A 154 1.17 -0.81 5.60
CA GLY A 154 2.15 0.27 5.75
C GLY A 154 2.11 0.97 7.11
N SER A 155 1.03 0.81 7.89
CA SER A 155 0.85 1.55 9.15
C SER A 155 1.95 1.22 10.17
N HIS A 156 2.28 -0.06 10.35
CA HIS A 156 3.36 -0.50 11.26
C HIS A 156 4.73 0.04 10.83
N ALA A 157 5.00 0.05 9.51
CA ALA A 157 6.23 0.62 8.96
C ALA A 157 6.30 2.14 9.16
N ALA A 158 5.18 2.85 8.94
CA ALA A 158 5.10 4.29 9.15
C ALA A 158 5.33 4.67 10.63
N ILE A 159 4.73 3.93 11.56
CA ILE A 159 4.92 4.12 13.00
C ILE A 159 6.38 3.87 13.37
N LYS A 160 6.95 2.72 12.97
CA LYS A 160 8.32 2.36 13.33
C LYS A 160 9.35 3.35 12.77
N THR A 161 9.21 3.76 11.51
CA THR A 161 10.12 4.75 10.91
C THR A 161 9.95 6.13 11.53
N GLY A 162 8.72 6.52 11.88
CA GLY A 162 8.47 7.75 12.63
C GLY A 162 9.14 7.76 13.99
N MET A 163 9.08 6.66 14.75
CA MET A 163 9.78 6.51 16.02
C MET A 163 11.30 6.65 15.88
N MET A 164 11.91 5.90 14.97
CA MET A 164 13.36 5.96 14.75
C MET A 164 13.83 7.35 14.31
N ALA A 165 13.09 8.02 13.44
CA ALA A 165 13.41 9.38 13.01
C ALA A 165 13.27 10.39 14.15
N ALA A 166 12.25 10.25 15.00
CA ALA A 166 12.06 11.12 16.16
C ALA A 166 13.17 10.94 17.22
N GLU A 167 13.56 9.69 17.51
CA GLU A 167 14.68 9.37 18.40
C GLU A 167 15.99 9.98 17.89
N ALA A 168 16.31 9.78 16.61
CA ALA A 168 17.51 10.35 15.99
C ALA A 168 17.51 11.90 16.00
N ALA A 169 16.33 12.51 15.78
CA ALA A 169 16.20 13.96 15.84
C ALA A 169 16.37 14.51 17.27
N TYR A 170 15.79 13.83 18.25
CA TYR A 170 15.94 14.18 19.66
C TYR A 170 17.42 14.15 20.09
N ASP A 171 18.13 13.07 19.80
CA ASP A 171 19.55 12.93 20.14
C ASP A 171 20.43 13.98 19.45
N ALA A 172 20.13 14.30 18.19
CA ALA A 172 20.82 15.38 17.48
C ALA A 172 20.64 16.74 18.16
N LEU A 173 19.40 17.06 18.56
CA LEU A 173 19.09 18.31 19.25
C LEU A 173 19.74 18.37 20.64
N GLN A 174 19.72 17.28 21.40
CA GLN A 174 20.42 17.22 22.71
C GLN A 174 21.94 17.44 22.56
N ALA A 175 22.52 16.97 21.46
CA ALA A 175 23.91 17.18 21.14
C ALA A 175 24.21 18.57 20.52
N GLY A 176 23.23 19.49 20.48
CA GLY A 176 23.38 20.83 19.90
C GLY A 176 23.53 20.86 18.38
N ARG A 177 23.24 19.75 17.69
CA ARG A 177 23.31 19.66 16.23
C ARG A 177 21.98 20.10 15.60
N SER A 178 22.06 20.93 14.57
CA SER A 178 20.90 21.39 13.81
C SER A 178 21.22 21.42 12.31
N HIS A 179 20.20 21.21 11.47
CA HIS A 179 20.29 21.23 10.02
C HIS A 179 21.28 20.22 9.40
N ASP A 180 21.73 19.24 10.16
CA ASP A 180 22.55 18.13 9.67
C ASP A 180 21.72 16.93 9.18
N GLU A 181 22.39 15.89 8.69
CA GLU A 181 21.75 14.63 8.34
C GLU A 181 21.62 13.72 9.57
N LEU A 182 20.45 13.18 9.81
CA LEU A 182 20.16 12.27 10.91
C LEU A 182 20.66 10.84 10.61
N SER A 183 21.97 10.64 10.48
CA SER A 183 22.58 9.36 10.08
C SER A 183 22.18 8.18 10.98
N ALA A 184 21.89 8.43 12.25
CA ALA A 184 21.43 7.40 13.18
C ALA A 184 20.06 6.78 12.78
N TYR A 185 19.22 7.51 12.02
CA TYR A 185 17.93 6.98 11.57
C TYR A 185 18.05 5.84 10.55
N PRO A 186 18.75 5.98 9.41
CA PRO A 186 18.93 4.86 8.49
C PRO A 186 19.69 3.69 9.13
N GLU A 187 20.64 3.93 10.00
CA GLU A 187 21.35 2.89 10.74
C GLU A 187 20.39 2.11 11.67
N ALA A 188 19.52 2.81 12.41
CA ALA A 188 18.49 2.19 13.22
C ALA A 188 17.49 1.37 12.38
N PHE A 189 17.16 1.84 11.17
CA PHE A 189 16.31 1.08 10.25
C PHE A 189 17.00 -0.22 9.79
N GLU A 190 18.25 -0.18 9.34
CA GLU A 190 19.00 -1.34 8.87
C GLU A 190 19.11 -2.43 9.95
N ASN A 191 19.23 -2.05 11.20
CA ASN A 191 19.30 -2.96 12.34
C ASN A 191 17.91 -3.38 12.89
N SER A 192 16.81 -2.92 12.26
CA SER A 192 15.46 -3.17 12.77
C SER A 192 14.80 -4.42 12.18
N TRP A 193 13.79 -4.95 12.90
CA TRP A 193 12.89 -5.97 12.37
C TRP A 193 12.18 -5.54 11.07
N LEU A 194 11.96 -4.23 10.88
CA LEU A 194 11.31 -3.70 9.70
C LEU A 194 12.17 -3.88 8.45
N HIS A 195 13.48 -3.64 8.54
CA HIS A 195 14.40 -3.94 7.44
C HIS A 195 14.36 -5.43 7.07
N THR A 196 14.41 -6.31 8.07
CA THR A 196 14.31 -7.77 7.86
C THR A 196 13.00 -8.14 7.16
N GLU A 197 11.87 -7.54 7.55
CA GLU A 197 10.57 -7.77 6.93
C GLU A 197 10.55 -7.30 5.46
N LEU A 198 11.00 -6.09 5.20
CA LEU A 198 11.02 -5.53 3.85
C LEU A 198 12.01 -6.25 2.93
N ASN A 199 13.14 -6.70 3.49
CA ASN A 199 14.13 -7.47 2.75
C ASN A 199 13.59 -8.83 2.28
N LYS A 200 12.80 -9.50 3.10
CA LYS A 200 12.10 -10.76 2.71
C LYS A 200 11.12 -10.55 1.56
N ALA A 201 10.57 -9.36 1.41
CA ALA A 201 9.59 -9.02 0.37
C ALA A 201 10.20 -8.21 -0.80
N ARG A 202 11.54 -8.04 -0.87
CA ARG A 202 12.20 -7.10 -1.79
C ARG A 202 11.93 -7.39 -3.27
N ASN A 203 11.80 -8.65 -3.66
CA ASN A 203 11.56 -9.06 -5.03
C ASN A 203 10.08 -9.10 -5.44
N PHE A 204 9.15 -8.86 -4.50
CA PHE A 204 7.72 -8.96 -4.74
C PHE A 204 7.28 -8.20 -6.00
N LYS A 205 7.61 -6.91 -6.10
CA LYS A 205 7.22 -6.09 -7.26
C LYS A 205 7.88 -6.55 -8.56
N GLN A 206 9.11 -7.07 -8.50
CA GLN A 206 9.83 -7.56 -9.66
C GLN A 206 9.16 -8.82 -10.27
N TRP A 207 8.65 -9.72 -9.41
CA TRP A 207 7.88 -10.87 -9.87
C TRP A 207 6.56 -10.46 -10.50
N PHE A 208 5.85 -9.51 -9.90
CA PHE A 208 4.57 -9.04 -10.45
C PHE A 208 4.68 -8.27 -11.78
N LYS A 209 5.85 -7.72 -12.12
CA LYS A 209 6.13 -7.19 -13.47
C LYS A 209 6.07 -8.24 -14.58
N LYS A 210 6.15 -9.53 -14.22
CA LYS A 210 6.04 -10.66 -15.15
C LYS A 210 4.61 -11.21 -15.29
N GLY A 211 3.63 -10.46 -14.82
CA GLY A 211 2.22 -10.84 -14.78
C GLY A 211 1.78 -11.40 -13.42
N ARG A 212 0.47 -11.39 -13.21
CA ARG A 212 -0.14 -11.80 -11.93
C ARG A 212 0.13 -13.25 -11.58
N THR A 213 -0.02 -14.16 -12.55
CA THR A 213 0.16 -15.61 -12.31
C THR A 213 1.59 -15.94 -11.90
N VAL A 214 2.58 -15.46 -12.67
CA VAL A 214 4.00 -15.62 -12.35
C VAL A 214 4.34 -14.93 -11.03
N GLY A 215 3.86 -13.70 -10.84
CA GLY A 215 4.08 -12.93 -9.62
C GLY A 215 3.58 -13.65 -8.36
N THR A 216 2.36 -14.22 -8.42
CA THR A 216 1.77 -14.95 -7.30
C THR A 216 2.56 -16.23 -6.99
N LEU A 217 2.88 -17.03 -8.01
CA LEU A 217 3.61 -18.27 -7.85
C LEU A 217 5.01 -18.03 -7.26
N MET A 218 5.78 -17.13 -7.88
CA MET A 218 7.15 -16.87 -7.47
C MET A 218 7.24 -16.20 -6.10
N THR A 219 6.31 -15.29 -5.79
CA THR A 219 6.21 -14.71 -4.44
C THR A 219 5.89 -15.79 -3.40
N GLY A 220 4.99 -16.74 -3.74
CA GLY A 220 4.70 -17.88 -2.87
C GLY A 220 5.94 -18.73 -2.61
N VAL A 221 6.66 -19.12 -3.64
CA VAL A 221 7.93 -19.87 -3.51
C VAL A 221 8.95 -19.10 -2.67
N GLU A 222 9.17 -17.82 -2.99
CA GLU A 222 10.16 -17.01 -2.29
C GLU A 222 9.83 -16.81 -0.80
N GLN A 223 8.59 -16.52 -0.48
CA GLN A 223 8.22 -16.18 0.89
C GLN A 223 7.98 -17.40 1.78
N PHE A 224 7.42 -18.49 1.23
CA PHE A 224 7.07 -19.67 2.03
C PHE A 224 8.16 -20.75 2.01
N LEU A 225 8.78 -21.01 0.85
CA LEU A 225 9.81 -22.05 0.72
C LEU A 225 11.21 -21.48 1.00
N LEU A 226 11.57 -20.39 0.35
CA LEU A 226 12.92 -19.81 0.42
C LEU A 226 13.07 -18.75 1.52
N ARG A 227 11.97 -18.35 2.16
CA ARG A 227 11.96 -17.39 3.29
C ARG A 227 12.70 -16.08 3.03
N GLY A 228 12.75 -15.65 1.76
CA GLY A 228 13.44 -14.43 1.34
C GLY A 228 14.95 -14.57 1.17
N HIS A 229 15.48 -15.78 1.04
CA HIS A 229 16.92 -16.05 0.86
C HIS A 229 17.40 -16.01 -0.60
N ILE A 230 16.68 -15.34 -1.51
CA ILE A 230 17.11 -15.07 -2.90
C ILE A 230 17.27 -13.58 -3.11
#